data_3304bfad3894980eaf8c996882ea9cf4
#
_entry.id   3304bfad3894980eaf8c996882ea9cf4
#
_cell.length_a   1.000
_cell.length_b   1.000
_cell.length_c   1.000
_cell.angle_alpha   90.00
_cell.angle_beta   90.00
_cell.angle_gamma   90.00
#
_symmetry.space_group_name_H-M   'P 1'
#
loop_
_entity.id
_entity.type
_entity.pdbx_description
1 polymer ?
#
loop_
_entity_poly.entity_id
_entity_poly.type
_entity_poly.pdbx_seq_one_letter_code
_entity_poly.pdbx_strand_id
1 'polypeptide(L)'
;MASLAAANAEFGFDLFREMDSSQGNGNVFFSSLSIFTALTLIRLGARGDCARQIDKALYFNTPSRQGDSSNNQPGLQHQLKSVLADINSAHKDYELSIANGLFAEKVFDFHKNYIDCAGKLYNAKVDRVDFTNDIEETRYKINKWIENETHGKIKKVLSGSSLSSSAVMVLVNAVYFKGKWKSAFTKSETLNCHFRSPTCPDKAVAMMHQERRFNLSTIQDPPMQVLELQYHGGISMYIMLPMNDLSQIESKLSFRNLMNWTSRRKMKSQYVEVFLPQFKIEKNYEMRHHLKSLGLEDIFDESRADLSGIASGGRLYVSKLMHKSFIEVTEEGTEATAATENNIVEKQLPESTVFRADHPFLFVIRKNGIILFMGKVSCP
;
A
#
# COMPACT_ATOMS: atom_id res chain seq x y z
N MET A 1 20.01 12.36 5.74
CA MET A 1 19.41 11.00 5.83
C MET A 1 18.07 11.01 5.11
N ALA A 2 17.81 10.00 4.30
CA ALA A 2 16.47 9.82 3.76
C ALA A 2 15.51 9.54 4.93
N SER A 3 14.36 10.24 4.98
CA SER A 3 13.32 9.91 5.93
C SER A 3 12.63 8.62 5.48
N LEU A 4 12.10 7.84 6.40
CA LEU A 4 11.30 6.65 6.05
C LEU A 4 10.15 7.00 5.09
N ALA A 5 9.54 8.18 5.27
CA ALA A 5 8.49 8.68 4.38
C ALA A 5 8.98 8.85 2.94
N ALA A 6 10.18 9.42 2.74
CA ALA A 6 10.76 9.57 1.42
C ALA A 6 11.13 8.21 0.80
N ALA A 7 11.80 7.35 1.55
CA ALA A 7 12.20 6.02 1.08
C ALA A 7 10.99 5.15 0.70
N ASN A 8 9.97 5.11 1.56
CA ASN A 8 8.74 4.39 1.29
C ASN A 8 7.97 4.94 0.07
N ALA A 9 7.94 6.26 -0.10
CA ALA A 9 7.24 6.88 -1.23
C ALA A 9 7.97 6.61 -2.55
N GLU A 10 9.30 6.80 -2.62
CA GLU A 10 10.07 6.56 -3.85
C GLU A 10 10.01 5.08 -4.26
N PHE A 11 10.19 4.16 -3.32
CA PHE A 11 9.98 2.73 -3.57
C PHE A 11 8.55 2.44 -4.07
N GLY A 12 7.55 3.03 -3.43
CA GLY A 12 6.15 2.87 -3.83
C GLY A 12 5.87 3.37 -5.24
N PHE A 13 6.45 4.51 -5.64
CA PHE A 13 6.28 5.05 -6.99
C PHE A 13 7.01 4.23 -8.05
N ASP A 14 8.21 3.73 -7.77
CA ASP A 14 8.92 2.83 -8.68
C ASP A 14 8.12 1.55 -8.91
N LEU A 15 7.64 0.96 -7.81
CA LEU A 15 6.82 -0.24 -7.87
C LEU A 15 5.49 0.01 -8.61
N PHE A 16 4.85 1.17 -8.38
CA PHE A 16 3.62 1.54 -9.08
C PHE A 16 3.84 1.59 -10.58
N ARG A 17 4.90 2.27 -11.06
CA ARG A 17 5.23 2.36 -12.49
C ARG A 17 5.47 1.00 -13.12
N GLU A 18 6.19 0.13 -12.41
CA GLU A 18 6.44 -1.25 -12.87
C GLU A 18 5.14 -2.06 -12.95
N MET A 19 4.31 -2.01 -11.91
CA MET A 19 3.05 -2.76 -11.89
C MET A 19 2.05 -2.23 -12.90
N ASP A 20 1.98 -0.92 -13.09
CA ASP A 20 1.08 -0.30 -14.05
C ASP A 20 1.46 -0.66 -15.50
N SER A 21 2.75 -0.63 -15.83
CA SER A 21 3.25 -1.02 -17.14
C SER A 21 2.94 -2.49 -17.47
N SER A 22 2.94 -3.37 -16.47
CA SER A 22 2.68 -4.80 -16.62
C SER A 22 1.19 -5.17 -16.64
N GLN A 23 0.34 -4.37 -15.99
CA GLN A 23 -1.12 -4.61 -15.90
C GLN A 23 -1.89 -4.00 -17.08
N GLY A 24 -1.25 -3.23 -17.94
CA GLY A 24 -1.92 -2.47 -18.98
C GLY A 24 -2.83 -1.40 -18.36
N ASN A 25 -4.03 -1.23 -18.92
CA ASN A 25 -4.96 -0.18 -18.45
C ASN A 25 -5.86 -0.61 -17.27
N GLY A 26 -5.52 -1.67 -16.55
CA GLY A 26 -6.32 -2.19 -15.44
C GLY A 26 -6.17 -1.40 -14.14
N ASN A 27 -7.00 -1.75 -13.14
CA ASN A 27 -6.84 -1.24 -11.78
C ASN A 27 -5.53 -1.74 -11.17
N VAL A 28 -4.80 -0.87 -10.49
CA VAL A 28 -3.63 -1.19 -9.66
C VAL A 28 -3.95 -0.85 -8.21
N PHE A 29 -3.63 -1.74 -7.29
CA PHE A 29 -3.77 -1.45 -5.86
C PHE A 29 -2.82 -2.32 -5.05
N PHE A 30 -2.00 -1.70 -4.21
CA PHE A 30 -1.06 -2.39 -3.33
C PHE A 30 -0.72 -1.53 -2.10
N SER A 31 -0.14 -2.17 -1.08
CA SER A 31 0.43 -1.47 0.07
C SER A 31 1.94 -1.34 -0.07
N SER A 32 2.40 -0.12 -0.36
CA SER A 32 3.85 0.15 -0.44
C SER A 32 4.54 -0.11 0.89
N LEU A 33 3.94 0.31 2.01
CA LEU A 33 4.49 0.08 3.34
C LEU A 33 4.62 -1.40 3.67
N SER A 34 3.63 -2.19 3.30
CA SER A 34 3.60 -3.62 3.64
C SER A 34 4.65 -4.41 2.86
N ILE A 35 4.82 -4.13 1.55
CA ILE A 35 5.87 -4.73 0.73
C ILE A 35 7.26 -4.24 1.18
N PHE A 36 7.39 -2.94 1.47
CA PHE A 36 8.60 -2.35 2.05
C PHE A 36 9.00 -3.09 3.34
N THR A 37 8.05 -3.35 4.23
CA THR A 37 8.26 -4.09 5.47
C THR A 37 8.71 -5.54 5.20
N ALA A 38 8.09 -6.22 4.25
CA ALA A 38 8.46 -7.59 3.87
C ALA A 38 9.90 -7.65 3.33
N LEU A 39 10.31 -6.68 2.50
CA LEU A 39 11.68 -6.58 2.02
C LEU A 39 12.68 -6.25 3.13
N THR A 40 12.29 -5.40 4.09
CA THR A 40 13.14 -5.11 5.26
C THR A 40 13.28 -6.33 6.16
N LEU A 41 12.28 -7.18 6.25
CA LEU A 41 12.35 -8.46 6.93
C LEU A 41 13.40 -9.40 6.27
N ILE A 42 13.43 -9.50 4.95
CA ILE A 42 14.49 -10.24 4.23
C ILE A 42 15.84 -9.59 4.48
N ARG A 43 15.92 -8.27 4.45
CA ARG A 43 17.16 -7.50 4.65
C ARG A 43 17.87 -7.79 5.97
N LEU A 44 17.13 -8.11 7.04
CA LEU A 44 17.71 -8.50 8.34
C LEU A 44 18.68 -9.67 8.21
N GLY A 45 18.37 -10.63 7.35
CA GLY A 45 19.18 -11.82 7.16
C GLY A 45 19.98 -11.85 5.85
N ALA A 46 19.77 -10.89 4.94
CA ALA A 46 20.52 -10.80 3.70
C ALA A 46 21.96 -10.32 3.91
N ARG A 47 22.87 -10.83 3.10
CA ARG A 47 24.29 -10.48 3.08
C ARG A 47 24.73 -10.12 1.67
N GLY A 48 25.93 -9.59 1.53
CA GLY A 48 26.57 -9.34 0.24
C GLY A 48 25.70 -8.51 -0.73
N ASP A 49 25.57 -9.01 -1.94
CA ASP A 49 24.80 -8.36 -3.01
C ASP A 49 23.30 -8.33 -2.74
N CYS A 50 22.76 -9.37 -2.13
CA CYS A 50 21.36 -9.37 -1.69
C CYS A 50 21.03 -8.17 -0.80
N ALA A 51 21.88 -7.91 0.19
CA ALA A 51 21.73 -6.78 1.08
C ALA A 51 21.81 -5.43 0.33
N ARG A 52 22.81 -5.29 -0.58
CA ARG A 52 23.02 -4.07 -1.37
C ARG A 52 21.84 -3.78 -2.32
N GLN A 53 21.32 -4.81 -2.98
CA GLN A 53 20.16 -4.69 -3.86
C GLN A 53 18.92 -4.23 -3.10
N ILE A 54 18.66 -4.81 -1.92
CA ILE A 54 17.53 -4.38 -1.08
C ILE A 54 17.74 -2.95 -0.60
N ASP A 55 18.91 -2.59 -0.09
CA ASP A 55 19.22 -1.24 0.40
C ASP A 55 19.05 -0.20 -0.71
N LYS A 56 19.43 -0.52 -1.95
CA LYS A 56 19.25 0.34 -3.12
C LYS A 56 17.77 0.49 -3.46
N ALA A 57 17.03 -0.60 -3.58
CA ALA A 57 15.61 -0.57 -3.94
C ALA A 57 14.75 0.15 -2.89
N LEU A 58 15.11 0.02 -1.60
CA LEU A 58 14.41 0.69 -0.50
C LEU A 58 14.95 2.09 -0.18
N TYR A 59 15.87 2.62 -0.98
CA TYR A 59 16.45 3.96 -0.78
C TYR A 59 17.14 4.15 0.59
N PHE A 60 17.70 3.08 1.18
CA PHE A 60 18.37 3.13 2.49
C PHE A 60 19.71 3.87 2.46
N ASN A 61 20.40 3.83 1.33
CA ASN A 61 21.75 4.38 1.17
C ASN A 61 21.78 5.71 0.39
N THR A 62 20.72 6.51 0.43
CA THR A 62 20.77 7.86 -0.18
C THR A 62 21.77 8.72 0.60
N PRO A 63 22.89 9.16 0.00
CA PRO A 63 23.89 9.97 0.72
C PRO A 63 23.22 11.26 1.19
N SER A 64 23.27 11.48 2.49
CA SER A 64 22.97 12.81 3.05
C SER A 64 23.94 13.80 2.43
N ARG A 65 23.45 14.92 1.92
CA ARG A 65 24.32 16.05 1.57
C ARG A 65 25.24 16.29 2.76
N GLN A 66 26.56 16.24 2.50
CA GLN A 66 27.60 16.53 3.49
C GLN A 66 27.25 17.79 4.28
N GLY A 67 27.13 17.68 5.60
CA GLY A 67 27.04 18.83 6.46
C GLY A 67 26.45 18.65 7.87
N ASP A 68 25.69 17.59 8.15
CA ASP A 68 25.11 17.45 9.49
C ASP A 68 25.62 16.21 10.24
N SER A 69 26.72 16.42 10.98
CA SER A 69 27.31 15.43 11.90
C SER A 69 26.69 15.47 13.31
N SER A 70 25.50 15.99 13.48
CA SER A 70 24.83 15.99 14.78
C SER A 70 23.34 15.75 14.63
N ASN A 71 22.92 14.49 14.53
CA ASN A 71 21.57 14.16 14.95
C ASN A 71 21.44 12.68 15.24
N ASN A 72 21.14 12.36 16.50
CA ASN A 72 20.61 11.11 17.03
C ASN A 72 19.22 10.78 16.42
N GLN A 73 19.06 10.80 15.09
CA GLN A 73 17.83 10.29 14.49
C GLN A 73 17.89 8.76 14.47
N PRO A 74 16.85 8.09 14.97
CA PRO A 74 16.74 6.64 14.91
C PRO A 74 16.92 6.17 13.46
N GLY A 75 17.71 5.11 13.24
CA GLY A 75 17.86 4.51 11.91
C GLY A 75 16.50 4.16 11.29
N LEU A 76 16.43 4.01 9.97
CA LEU A 76 15.19 3.73 9.23
C LEU A 76 14.42 2.53 9.79
N GLN A 77 15.12 1.51 10.27
CA GLN A 77 14.50 0.34 10.93
C GLN A 77 13.75 0.71 12.21
N HIS A 78 14.29 1.66 12.99
CA HIS A 78 13.65 2.13 14.22
C HIS A 78 12.43 2.99 13.93
N GLN A 79 12.51 3.82 12.89
CA GLN A 79 11.36 4.60 12.40
C GLN A 79 10.26 3.66 11.89
N LEU A 80 10.62 2.61 11.13
CA LEU A 80 9.67 1.62 10.63
C LEU A 80 8.97 0.87 11.78
N LYS A 81 9.73 0.45 12.80
CA LYS A 81 9.16 -0.17 14.01
C LYS A 81 8.13 0.73 14.68
N SER A 82 8.44 2.02 14.86
CA SER A 82 7.52 2.98 15.45
C SER A 82 6.24 3.15 14.63
N VAL A 83 6.37 3.23 13.30
CA VAL A 83 5.22 3.31 12.39
C VAL A 83 4.35 2.06 12.46
N LEU A 84 4.96 0.88 12.45
CA LEU A 84 4.23 -0.39 12.54
C LEU A 84 3.53 -0.54 13.89
N ALA A 85 4.15 -0.10 14.98
CA ALA A 85 3.54 -0.12 16.31
C ALA A 85 2.31 0.81 16.38
N ASP A 86 2.39 2.03 15.78
CA ASP A 86 1.27 2.95 15.68
C ASP A 86 0.12 2.38 14.82
N ILE A 87 0.45 1.76 13.70
CA ILE A 87 -0.52 1.18 12.77
C ILE A 87 -1.22 -0.05 13.36
N ASN A 88 -0.48 -0.92 14.05
CA ASN A 88 -1.00 -2.16 14.65
C ASN A 88 -1.68 -1.92 16.00
N SER A 89 -1.66 -0.70 16.54
CA SER A 89 -2.43 -0.38 17.72
C SER A 89 -3.93 -0.45 17.42
N ALA A 90 -4.72 -0.96 18.36
CA ALA A 90 -6.17 -1.05 18.18
C ALA A 90 -6.78 0.37 18.08
N HIS A 91 -7.34 0.70 16.95
CA HIS A 91 -8.08 1.93 16.71
C HIS A 91 -9.56 1.64 16.57
N LYS A 92 -10.41 2.51 17.17
CA LYS A 92 -11.87 2.41 17.01
C LYS A 92 -12.37 2.98 15.68
N ASP A 93 -11.53 3.78 15.04
CA ASP A 93 -11.91 4.62 13.90
C ASP A 93 -11.54 4.01 12.55
N TYR A 94 -10.62 3.05 12.55
CA TYR A 94 -10.23 2.31 11.35
C TYR A 94 -9.72 0.91 11.73
N GLU A 95 -9.82 0.00 10.78
CA GLU A 95 -9.25 -1.34 10.84
C GLU A 95 -8.16 -1.43 9.77
N LEU A 96 -6.94 -1.66 10.19
CA LEU A 96 -5.80 -1.93 9.32
C LEU A 96 -5.13 -3.21 9.82
N SER A 97 -5.23 -4.26 9.03
CA SER A 97 -4.63 -5.55 9.33
C SER A 97 -3.52 -5.84 8.34
N ILE A 98 -2.32 -6.07 8.85
CA ILE A 98 -1.14 -6.42 8.07
C ILE A 98 -0.62 -7.76 8.56
N ALA A 99 -0.61 -8.76 7.67
CA ALA A 99 -0.03 -10.06 7.92
C ALA A 99 1.28 -10.19 7.12
N ASN A 100 2.40 -10.40 7.80
CA ASN A 100 3.70 -10.69 7.22
C ASN A 100 4.15 -12.07 7.68
N GLY A 101 4.33 -13.02 6.75
CA GLY A 101 4.77 -14.37 7.05
C GLY A 101 5.93 -14.80 6.17
N LEU A 102 6.92 -15.42 6.79
CA LEU A 102 8.04 -16.07 6.12
C LEU A 102 8.01 -17.55 6.46
N PHE A 103 7.83 -18.38 5.45
CA PHE A 103 7.71 -19.82 5.56
C PHE A 103 8.83 -20.48 4.76
N ALA A 104 9.65 -21.30 5.41
CA ALA A 104 10.72 -22.04 4.73
C ALA A 104 10.56 -23.55 4.91
N GLU A 105 11.13 -24.29 3.95
CA GLU A 105 11.19 -25.76 4.02
C GLU A 105 11.79 -26.21 5.35
N LYS A 106 11.27 -27.27 5.93
CA LYS A 106 11.62 -27.78 7.26
C LYS A 106 13.10 -28.13 7.47
N VAL A 107 13.84 -28.32 6.39
CA VAL A 107 15.28 -28.58 6.40
C VAL A 107 16.09 -27.38 6.91
N PHE A 108 15.55 -26.18 6.80
CA PHE A 108 16.23 -24.96 7.24
C PHE A 108 16.01 -24.72 8.72
N ASP A 109 17.09 -24.37 9.42
CA ASP A 109 17.07 -24.05 10.84
C ASP A 109 17.23 -22.55 11.03
N PHE A 110 16.14 -21.88 11.39
CA PHE A 110 16.11 -20.43 11.58
C PHE A 110 16.96 -19.99 12.76
N HIS A 111 17.75 -18.95 12.57
CA HIS A 111 18.49 -18.34 13.67
C HIS A 111 17.55 -17.70 14.68
N LYS A 112 17.71 -18.05 15.96
CA LYS A 112 16.88 -17.53 17.04
C LYS A 112 16.80 -16.00 17.04
N ASN A 113 17.95 -15.34 16.88
CA ASN A 113 18.00 -13.88 16.81
C ASN A 113 17.17 -13.30 15.65
N TYR A 114 17.12 -14.01 14.51
CA TYR A 114 16.31 -13.61 13.38
C TYR A 114 14.82 -13.70 13.70
N ILE A 115 14.37 -14.81 14.27
CA ILE A 115 12.97 -15.01 14.69
C ILE A 115 12.56 -13.93 15.69
N ASP A 116 13.40 -13.69 16.71
CA ASP A 116 13.14 -12.68 17.75
C ASP A 116 13.04 -11.26 17.17
N CYS A 117 13.93 -10.90 16.23
CA CYS A 117 13.88 -9.61 15.55
C CYS A 117 12.67 -9.50 14.64
N ALA A 118 12.35 -10.54 13.85
CA ALA A 118 11.20 -10.55 12.95
C ALA A 118 9.89 -10.35 13.72
N GLY A 119 9.69 -11.05 14.85
CA GLY A 119 8.52 -10.88 15.69
C GLY A 119 8.47 -9.50 16.36
N LYS A 120 9.55 -9.08 17.02
CA LYS A 120 9.58 -7.83 17.82
C LYS A 120 9.55 -6.55 17.01
N LEU A 121 10.18 -6.54 15.82
CA LEU A 121 10.30 -5.34 15.00
C LEU A 121 9.19 -5.21 13.97
N TYR A 122 8.72 -6.34 13.40
CA TYR A 122 7.84 -6.34 12.24
C TYR A 122 6.51 -7.08 12.48
N ASN A 123 6.30 -7.63 13.68
CA ASN A 123 5.16 -8.50 13.98
C ASN A 123 4.99 -9.61 12.92
N ALA A 124 6.13 -10.13 12.44
CA ALA A 124 6.14 -11.12 11.38
C ALA A 124 6.17 -12.54 11.95
N LYS A 125 5.42 -13.44 11.30
CA LYS A 125 5.50 -14.88 11.56
C LYS A 125 6.66 -15.45 10.76
N VAL A 126 7.49 -16.24 11.44
CA VAL A 126 8.56 -17.06 10.82
C VAL A 126 8.30 -18.50 11.22
N ASP A 127 8.10 -19.38 10.23
CA ASP A 127 7.72 -20.77 10.51
C ASP A 127 8.35 -21.75 9.51
N ARG A 128 8.52 -22.99 9.93
CA ARG A 128 8.96 -24.10 9.07
C ARG A 128 7.76 -24.91 8.59
N VAL A 129 7.79 -25.28 7.33
CA VAL A 129 6.72 -26.01 6.66
C VAL A 129 7.27 -27.13 5.77
N ASP A 130 6.43 -28.02 5.29
CA ASP A 130 6.81 -29.13 4.42
C ASP A 130 6.26 -28.87 3.01
N PHE A 131 7.02 -28.15 2.18
CA PHE A 131 6.64 -27.97 0.78
C PHE A 131 6.84 -29.23 -0.04
N THR A 132 7.84 -30.03 0.34
CA THR A 132 8.27 -31.20 -0.43
C THR A 132 7.24 -32.33 -0.38
N ASN A 133 6.75 -32.66 0.82
CA ASN A 133 5.90 -33.86 0.99
C ASN A 133 4.44 -33.54 1.28
N ASP A 134 4.15 -32.33 1.79
CA ASP A 134 2.80 -31.96 2.24
C ASP A 134 2.41 -30.53 1.82
N ILE A 135 2.47 -30.30 0.51
CA ILE A 135 2.26 -28.99 -0.08
C ILE A 135 0.84 -28.46 0.14
N GLU A 136 -0.18 -29.33 0.09
CA GLU A 136 -1.57 -28.93 0.25
C GLU A 136 -1.91 -28.54 1.68
N GLU A 137 -1.42 -29.28 2.66
CA GLU A 137 -1.58 -28.94 4.07
C GLU A 137 -0.80 -27.66 4.40
N THR A 138 0.41 -27.50 3.86
CA THR A 138 1.20 -26.27 3.98
C THR A 138 0.46 -25.06 3.43
N ARG A 139 -0.12 -25.18 2.24
CA ARG A 139 -0.93 -24.14 1.62
C ARG A 139 -2.14 -23.79 2.49
N TYR A 140 -2.84 -24.80 3.01
CA TYR A 140 -3.98 -24.62 3.90
C TYR A 140 -3.58 -23.90 5.18
N LYS A 141 -2.51 -24.30 5.83
CA LYS A 141 -1.98 -23.66 7.06
C LYS A 141 -1.64 -22.19 6.84
N ILE A 142 -0.93 -21.87 5.75
CA ILE A 142 -0.56 -20.49 5.44
C ILE A 142 -1.82 -19.65 5.16
N ASN A 143 -2.75 -20.12 4.35
CA ASN A 143 -3.99 -19.41 4.07
C ASN A 143 -4.84 -19.20 5.34
N LYS A 144 -4.92 -20.23 6.21
CA LYS A 144 -5.67 -20.14 7.45
C LYS A 144 -5.06 -19.15 8.44
N TRP A 145 -3.74 -19.11 8.52
CA TRP A 145 -3.04 -18.11 9.32
C TRP A 145 -3.34 -16.71 8.81
N ILE A 146 -3.28 -16.46 7.50
CA ILE A 146 -3.60 -15.14 6.91
C ILE A 146 -5.06 -14.76 7.19
N GLU A 147 -5.99 -15.69 7.04
CA GLU A 147 -7.40 -15.46 7.35
C GLU A 147 -7.59 -15.02 8.80
N ASN A 148 -6.88 -15.64 9.74
CA ASN A 148 -6.93 -15.28 11.16
C ASN A 148 -6.32 -13.88 11.41
N GLU A 149 -5.12 -13.59 10.87
CA GLU A 149 -4.45 -12.29 11.03
C GLU A 149 -5.24 -11.12 10.40
N THR A 150 -6.03 -11.40 9.38
CA THR A 150 -6.87 -10.41 8.70
C THR A 150 -8.34 -10.48 9.11
N HIS A 151 -8.65 -11.09 10.26
CA HIS A 151 -10.01 -11.21 10.83
C HIS A 151 -11.04 -11.73 9.83
N GLY A 152 -10.65 -12.73 9.01
CA GLY A 152 -11.50 -13.34 7.99
C GLY A 152 -11.70 -12.51 6.72
N LYS A 153 -11.02 -11.36 6.59
CA LYS A 153 -11.19 -10.45 5.45
C LYS A 153 -10.42 -10.92 4.21
N ILE A 154 -9.23 -11.46 4.40
CA ILE A 154 -8.43 -12.00 3.30
C ILE A 154 -8.35 -13.52 3.44
N LYS A 155 -8.90 -14.18 2.41
CA LYS A 155 -8.92 -15.64 2.32
C LYS A 155 -8.02 -16.11 1.21
N LYS A 156 -7.45 -17.12 0.99
CA LYS A 156 -6.79 -17.69 -0.20
C LYS A 156 -5.80 -16.74 -0.89
N VAL A 157 -4.70 -16.43 -0.24
CA VAL A 157 -3.56 -15.76 -0.89
C VAL A 157 -2.82 -16.76 -1.80
N LEU A 158 -2.70 -18.01 -1.35
CA LEU A 158 -2.10 -19.11 -2.10
C LEU A 158 -3.21 -19.95 -2.75
N SER A 159 -3.28 -19.95 -4.08
CA SER A 159 -4.17 -20.83 -4.87
C SER A 159 -3.58 -22.23 -5.02
N GLY A 160 -4.36 -23.18 -5.52
CA GLY A 160 -3.95 -24.60 -5.65
C GLY A 160 -2.66 -24.81 -6.45
N SER A 161 -2.40 -23.97 -7.47
CA SER A 161 -1.20 -24.05 -8.32
C SER A 161 -0.09 -23.08 -7.93
N SER A 162 -0.26 -22.31 -6.86
CA SER A 162 0.67 -21.23 -6.50
C SER A 162 1.96 -21.70 -5.84
N LEU A 163 2.00 -22.87 -5.25
CA LEU A 163 3.17 -23.46 -4.62
C LEU A 163 3.72 -24.62 -5.45
N SER A 164 5.04 -24.81 -5.36
CA SER A 164 5.75 -25.94 -5.91
C SER A 164 6.37 -26.75 -4.77
N SER A 165 6.45 -28.09 -4.94
CA SER A 165 7.18 -28.97 -4.01
C SER A 165 8.70 -28.66 -3.95
N SER A 166 9.21 -27.92 -4.93
CA SER A 166 10.59 -27.41 -4.93
C SER A 166 10.74 -26.03 -4.28
N ALA A 167 9.68 -25.49 -3.68
CA ALA A 167 9.77 -24.21 -2.99
C ALA A 167 10.67 -24.33 -1.75
N VAL A 168 11.54 -23.34 -1.57
CA VAL A 168 12.51 -23.28 -0.47
C VAL A 168 12.04 -22.30 0.58
N MET A 169 11.65 -21.10 0.17
CA MET A 169 11.10 -20.08 1.06
C MET A 169 10.02 -19.26 0.35
N VAL A 170 8.92 -19.06 1.03
CA VAL A 170 7.78 -18.28 0.55
C VAL A 170 7.49 -17.16 1.55
N LEU A 171 7.44 -15.93 1.05
CA LEU A 171 6.95 -14.80 1.80
C LEU A 171 5.50 -14.53 1.39
N VAL A 172 4.68 -14.28 2.38
CA VAL A 172 3.28 -13.92 2.18
C VAL A 172 2.99 -12.65 2.94
N ASN A 173 2.48 -11.70 2.22
CA ASN A 173 2.07 -10.42 2.74
C ASN A 173 0.61 -10.18 2.37
N ALA A 174 -0.24 -9.94 3.35
CA ALA A 174 -1.65 -9.66 3.15
C ALA A 174 -2.04 -8.41 3.94
N VAL A 175 -2.81 -7.53 3.30
CA VAL A 175 -3.17 -6.25 3.88
C VAL A 175 -4.62 -5.90 3.57
N TYR A 176 -5.33 -5.51 4.60
CA TYR A 176 -6.72 -5.07 4.55
C TYR A 176 -6.86 -3.73 5.23
N PHE A 177 -7.55 -2.80 4.59
CA PHE A 177 -7.85 -1.48 5.14
C PHE A 177 -9.33 -1.17 5.08
N LYS A 178 -9.84 -0.66 6.20
CA LYS A 178 -11.19 -0.20 6.40
C LYS A 178 -11.18 1.05 7.27
N GLY A 179 -11.55 2.21 6.72
CA GLY A 179 -11.57 3.49 7.43
C GLY A 179 -12.94 4.16 7.35
N LYS A 180 -13.31 4.91 8.39
CA LYS A 180 -14.52 5.74 8.42
C LYS A 180 -14.16 7.15 7.96
N TRP A 181 -14.93 7.72 7.02
CA TRP A 181 -14.75 9.11 6.62
C TRP A 181 -15.06 10.05 7.78
N LYS A 182 -14.28 11.10 7.96
CA LYS A 182 -14.66 12.21 8.84
C LYS A 182 -15.93 12.91 8.37
N SER A 183 -16.11 12.99 7.06
CA SER A 183 -17.31 13.49 6.39
C SER A 183 -17.85 12.39 5.51
N ALA A 184 -18.78 11.59 6.02
CA ALA A 184 -19.43 10.51 5.29
C ALA A 184 -20.31 11.07 4.17
N PHE A 185 -20.44 10.34 3.08
CA PHE A 185 -21.39 10.62 2.01
C PHE A 185 -22.80 10.16 2.42
N THR A 186 -23.81 10.81 1.88
CA THR A 186 -25.20 10.44 2.15
C THR A 186 -25.67 9.42 1.10
N LYS A 187 -26.12 8.24 1.53
CA LYS A 187 -26.54 7.16 0.60
C LYS A 187 -27.62 7.58 -0.39
N SER A 188 -28.56 8.43 0.04
CA SER A 188 -29.64 8.94 -0.83
C SER A 188 -29.14 9.90 -1.91
N GLU A 189 -27.91 10.41 -1.78
CA GLU A 189 -27.29 11.30 -2.78
C GLU A 189 -26.37 10.53 -3.75
N THR A 190 -26.23 9.22 -3.59
CA THR A 190 -25.48 8.36 -4.51
C THR A 190 -26.33 8.11 -5.75
N LEU A 191 -25.80 8.46 -6.92
CA LEU A 191 -26.47 8.35 -8.21
C LEU A 191 -25.73 7.44 -9.16
N ASN A 192 -26.43 6.75 -10.04
CA ASN A 192 -25.80 6.02 -11.13
C ASN A 192 -25.32 6.97 -12.22
N CYS A 193 -24.01 6.99 -12.44
CA CYS A 193 -23.35 7.81 -13.45
C CYS A 193 -22.47 6.97 -14.37
N HIS A 194 -22.21 7.45 -15.58
CA HIS A 194 -21.24 6.82 -16.47
C HIS A 194 -19.82 7.14 -16.01
N PHE A 195 -18.98 6.11 -15.96
CA PHE A 195 -17.54 6.25 -15.75
C PHE A 195 -16.84 6.16 -17.11
N ARG A 196 -16.15 7.21 -17.48
CA ARG A 196 -15.49 7.34 -18.79
C ARG A 196 -14.12 6.69 -18.76
N SER A 197 -14.03 5.46 -19.22
CA SER A 197 -12.75 4.75 -19.29
C SER A 197 -12.69 3.82 -20.49
N PRO A 198 -11.54 3.75 -21.19
CA PRO A 198 -11.35 2.78 -22.27
C PRO A 198 -11.48 1.34 -21.83
N THR A 199 -11.16 1.04 -20.55
CA THR A 199 -11.20 -0.32 -19.98
C THR A 199 -12.57 -0.69 -19.41
N CYS A 200 -13.49 0.25 -19.36
CA CYS A 200 -14.81 0.11 -18.75
C CYS A 200 -15.86 0.84 -19.61
N PRO A 201 -15.97 0.51 -20.90
CA PRO A 201 -16.91 1.20 -21.77
C PRO A 201 -18.34 1.01 -21.25
N ASP A 202 -19.08 2.13 -21.19
CA ASP A 202 -20.50 2.18 -20.85
C ASP A 202 -20.89 1.61 -19.48
N LYS A 203 -19.97 1.52 -18.53
CA LYS A 203 -20.29 1.07 -17.17
C LYS A 203 -20.92 2.20 -16.36
N ALA A 204 -22.17 1.99 -15.92
CA ALA A 204 -22.76 2.79 -14.87
C ALA A 204 -22.17 2.40 -13.52
N VAL A 205 -21.75 3.42 -12.75
CA VAL A 205 -21.16 3.26 -11.41
C VAL A 205 -21.99 4.02 -10.39
N ALA A 206 -22.03 3.52 -9.16
CA ALA A 206 -22.62 4.25 -8.04
C ALA A 206 -21.70 5.41 -7.67
N MET A 207 -22.09 6.62 -8.06
CA MET A 207 -21.34 7.85 -7.83
C MET A 207 -21.83 8.51 -6.55
N MET A 208 -21.03 8.47 -5.51
CA MET A 208 -21.28 9.15 -4.24
C MET A 208 -21.16 10.65 -4.43
N HIS A 209 -22.01 11.42 -3.76
CA HIS A 209 -22.03 12.87 -3.84
C HIS A 209 -22.08 13.52 -2.47
N GLN A 210 -21.35 14.61 -2.31
CA GLN A 210 -21.51 15.55 -1.21
C GLN A 210 -20.89 16.90 -1.53
N GLU A 211 -21.44 17.97 -0.94
CA GLU A 211 -20.89 19.32 -1.04
C GLU A 211 -20.54 19.83 0.36
N ARG A 212 -19.26 20.01 0.62
CA ARG A 212 -18.73 20.45 1.92
C ARG A 212 -17.39 21.16 1.77
N ARG A 213 -16.82 21.60 2.89
CA ARG A 213 -15.45 22.10 2.92
C ARG A 213 -14.46 20.94 2.89
N PHE A 214 -13.62 20.93 1.85
CA PHE A 214 -12.52 19.99 1.68
C PHE A 214 -11.21 20.73 1.37
N ASN A 215 -10.11 20.08 1.63
CA ASN A 215 -8.80 20.53 1.18
C ASN A 215 -8.63 20.11 -0.30
N LEU A 216 -8.51 21.09 -1.17
CA LEU A 216 -8.35 20.90 -2.61
C LEU A 216 -7.15 21.73 -3.11
N SER A 217 -6.39 21.15 -4.01
CA SER A 217 -5.29 21.80 -4.73
C SER A 217 -5.50 21.63 -6.23
N THR A 218 -5.36 22.72 -6.99
CA THR A 218 -5.30 22.68 -8.45
C THR A 218 -3.86 22.86 -8.89
N ILE A 219 -3.31 21.86 -9.58
CA ILE A 219 -1.94 21.81 -10.05
C ILE A 219 -1.94 22.08 -11.55
N GLN A 220 -1.03 22.94 -12.01
CA GLN A 220 -0.92 23.29 -13.43
C GLN A 220 0.01 22.35 -14.21
N ASP A 221 1.02 21.81 -13.52
CA ASP A 221 2.00 20.90 -14.12
C ASP A 221 2.32 19.73 -13.16
N PRO A 222 1.81 18.51 -13.46
CA PRO A 222 0.83 18.14 -14.50
C PRO A 222 -0.55 18.74 -14.18
N PRO A 223 -1.39 19.02 -15.22
CA PRO A 223 -2.71 19.60 -14.99
C PRO A 223 -3.64 18.58 -14.32
N MET A 224 -3.95 18.85 -13.04
CA MET A 224 -4.77 17.96 -12.21
C MET A 224 -5.39 18.69 -11.01
N GLN A 225 -6.41 18.08 -10.43
CA GLN A 225 -6.90 18.40 -9.10
C GLN A 225 -6.42 17.33 -8.10
N VAL A 226 -6.07 17.77 -6.89
CA VAL A 226 -5.74 16.87 -5.77
C VAL A 226 -6.70 17.14 -4.62
N LEU A 227 -7.54 16.16 -4.31
CA LEU A 227 -8.52 16.24 -3.22
C LEU A 227 -8.02 15.42 -2.02
N GLU A 228 -8.14 15.98 -0.82
CA GLU A 228 -7.95 15.26 0.43
C GLU A 228 -9.28 14.85 1.03
N LEU A 229 -9.52 13.55 1.16
CA LEU A 229 -10.60 12.97 1.93
C LEU A 229 -10.04 12.36 3.23
N GLN A 230 -10.46 12.92 4.35
CA GLN A 230 -9.96 12.49 5.66
C GLN A 230 -10.77 11.34 6.22
N TYR A 231 -10.07 10.30 6.66
CA TYR A 231 -10.62 9.29 7.56
C TYR A 231 -10.45 9.74 9.02
N HIS A 232 -11.19 9.14 9.93
CA HIS A 232 -10.84 9.20 11.33
C HIS A 232 -9.47 8.57 11.61
N GLY A 233 -8.87 8.85 12.76
CA GLY A 233 -7.57 8.25 13.14
C GLY A 233 -6.33 8.81 12.43
N GLY A 234 -6.44 10.00 11.80
CA GLY A 234 -5.29 10.69 11.20
C GLY A 234 -4.82 10.11 9.87
N ILE A 235 -5.67 9.35 9.19
CA ILE A 235 -5.43 8.82 7.85
C ILE A 235 -6.15 9.70 6.83
N SER A 236 -5.53 9.93 5.67
CA SER A 236 -6.14 10.67 4.57
C SER A 236 -5.94 9.92 3.25
N MET A 237 -6.97 9.95 2.41
CA MET A 237 -6.88 9.58 1.00
C MET A 237 -6.68 10.86 0.19
N TYR A 238 -5.63 10.89 -0.62
CA TYR A 238 -5.37 11.95 -1.60
C TYR A 238 -5.70 11.40 -2.97
N ILE A 239 -6.66 12.00 -3.65
CA ILE A 239 -7.10 11.60 -4.99
C ILE A 239 -6.51 12.59 -5.98
N MET A 240 -5.73 12.10 -6.93
CA MET A 240 -5.12 12.86 -8.02
C MET A 240 -5.92 12.62 -9.29
N LEU A 241 -6.73 13.60 -9.66
CA LEU A 241 -7.64 13.54 -10.81
C LEU A 241 -7.03 14.33 -11.97
N PRO A 242 -6.66 13.68 -13.09
CA PRO A 242 -6.10 14.37 -14.24
C PRO A 242 -7.15 15.25 -14.93
N MET A 243 -6.73 16.39 -15.46
CA MET A 243 -7.58 17.19 -16.37
C MET A 243 -7.49 16.66 -17.81
N ASN A 244 -6.42 15.96 -18.15
CA ASN A 244 -6.18 15.38 -19.47
C ASN A 244 -5.83 13.89 -19.36
N ASP A 245 -4.55 13.56 -19.43
CA ASP A 245 -4.04 12.21 -19.43
C ASP A 245 -3.39 11.85 -18.11
N LEU A 246 -3.76 10.68 -17.57
CA LEU A 246 -3.23 10.16 -16.31
C LEU A 246 -1.71 9.91 -16.38
N SER A 247 -1.17 9.55 -17.55
CA SER A 247 0.25 9.31 -17.77
C SER A 247 1.14 10.52 -17.42
N GLN A 248 0.60 11.73 -17.54
CA GLN A 248 1.31 12.95 -17.15
C GLN A 248 1.52 13.03 -15.64
N ILE A 249 0.58 12.51 -14.84
CA ILE A 249 0.73 12.43 -13.38
C ILE A 249 1.71 11.29 -13.05
N GLU A 250 1.52 10.12 -13.65
CA GLU A 250 2.35 8.92 -13.42
C GLU A 250 3.83 9.18 -13.64
N SER A 251 4.17 9.90 -14.72
CA SER A 251 5.56 10.26 -15.06
C SER A 251 6.22 11.21 -14.05
N LYS A 252 5.43 11.98 -13.29
CA LYS A 252 5.90 12.98 -12.32
C LYS A 252 5.76 12.56 -10.86
N LEU A 253 5.33 11.31 -10.61
CA LEU A 253 5.25 10.77 -9.25
C LEU A 253 6.65 10.73 -8.62
N SER A 254 6.82 11.43 -7.51
CA SER A 254 8.00 11.42 -6.64
C SER A 254 7.61 11.91 -5.26
N PHE A 255 8.38 11.58 -4.25
CA PHE A 255 8.14 12.08 -2.89
C PHE A 255 8.09 13.61 -2.86
N ARG A 256 9.05 14.26 -3.54
CA ARG A 256 9.11 15.73 -3.62
C ARG A 256 7.83 16.33 -4.22
N ASN A 257 7.37 15.77 -5.32
CA ASN A 257 6.18 16.27 -6.00
C ASN A 257 4.91 16.00 -5.17
N LEU A 258 4.76 14.79 -4.62
CA LEU A 258 3.63 14.48 -3.74
C LEU A 258 3.58 15.45 -2.55
N MET A 259 4.72 15.68 -1.87
CA MET A 259 4.76 16.61 -0.75
C MET A 259 4.46 18.05 -1.14
N ASN A 260 4.87 18.48 -2.34
CA ASN A 260 4.53 19.80 -2.86
C ASN A 260 3.03 19.90 -3.17
N TRP A 261 2.47 18.93 -3.90
CA TRP A 261 1.06 18.92 -4.30
C TRP A 261 0.10 18.87 -3.11
N THR A 262 0.47 18.14 -2.05
CA THR A 262 -0.31 17.98 -0.82
C THR A 262 0.13 18.89 0.32
N SER A 263 0.96 19.91 0.03
CA SER A 263 1.43 20.86 1.05
C SER A 263 0.31 21.79 1.51
N ARG A 264 0.37 22.25 2.77
CA ARG A 264 -0.58 23.24 3.33
C ARG A 264 -0.66 24.54 2.51
N ARG A 265 0.38 24.86 1.75
CA ARG A 265 0.39 26.07 0.87
C ARG A 265 -0.48 25.86 -0.37
N LYS A 266 -0.57 24.64 -0.87
CA LYS A 266 -1.33 24.25 -2.07
C LYS A 266 -2.75 23.80 -1.74
N MET A 267 -2.90 22.95 -0.72
CA MET A 267 -4.17 22.43 -0.25
C MET A 267 -4.94 23.51 0.50
N LYS A 268 -5.92 24.11 -0.16
CA LYS A 268 -6.78 25.12 0.44
C LYS A 268 -8.12 24.54 0.86
N SER A 269 -8.56 24.87 2.08
CA SER A 269 -9.88 24.52 2.55
C SER A 269 -10.93 25.40 1.85
N GLN A 270 -11.76 24.82 1.02
CA GLN A 270 -12.78 25.50 0.23
C GLN A 270 -14.03 24.64 0.10
N TYR A 271 -15.14 25.22 -0.35
CA TYR A 271 -16.34 24.45 -0.68
C TYR A 271 -16.08 23.67 -1.97
N VAL A 272 -16.28 22.36 -1.91
CA VAL A 272 -16.07 21.45 -3.03
C VAL A 272 -17.29 20.55 -3.16
N GLU A 273 -17.85 20.50 -4.36
CA GLU A 273 -18.84 19.53 -4.77
C GLU A 273 -18.12 18.27 -5.26
N VAL A 274 -18.13 17.21 -4.45
CA VAL A 274 -17.38 15.98 -4.69
C VAL A 274 -18.26 14.90 -5.28
N PHE A 275 -17.82 14.33 -6.40
CA PHE A 275 -18.37 13.13 -7.01
C PHE A 275 -17.27 12.06 -7.03
N LEU A 276 -17.46 10.97 -6.27
CA LEU A 276 -16.51 9.87 -6.16
C LEU A 276 -17.23 8.54 -6.37
N PRO A 277 -16.79 7.67 -7.29
CA PRO A 277 -17.44 6.38 -7.45
C PRO A 277 -17.20 5.50 -6.21
N GLN A 278 -18.18 4.68 -5.85
CA GLN A 278 -17.91 3.50 -5.03
C GLN A 278 -16.99 2.57 -5.82
N PHE A 279 -16.01 1.99 -5.16
CA PHE A 279 -15.17 0.97 -5.78
C PHE A 279 -14.67 -0.05 -4.78
N LYS A 280 -14.42 -1.24 -5.29
CA LYS A 280 -13.84 -2.35 -4.56
C LYS A 280 -12.71 -2.94 -5.39
N ILE A 281 -11.51 -2.95 -4.82
CA ILE A 281 -10.34 -3.51 -5.50
C ILE A 281 -9.73 -4.59 -4.60
N GLU A 282 -9.64 -5.79 -5.13
CA GLU A 282 -8.91 -6.91 -4.54
C GLU A 282 -7.84 -7.35 -5.54
N LYS A 283 -6.59 -7.33 -5.11
CA LYS A 283 -5.45 -7.73 -5.94
C LYS A 283 -4.60 -8.76 -5.22
N ASN A 284 -4.12 -9.73 -5.98
CA ASN A 284 -3.19 -10.76 -5.51
C ASN A 284 -2.03 -10.86 -6.50
N TYR A 285 -0.86 -10.42 -6.09
CA TYR A 285 0.32 -10.33 -6.95
C TYR A 285 1.39 -11.33 -6.51
N GLU A 286 2.00 -11.99 -7.47
CA GLU A 286 3.31 -12.62 -7.33
C GLU A 286 4.37 -11.58 -7.66
N MET A 287 5.13 -11.15 -6.65
CA MET A 287 5.97 -9.95 -6.71
C MET A 287 7.35 -10.17 -7.37
N ARG A 288 7.76 -11.41 -7.60
CA ARG A 288 9.10 -11.75 -8.08
C ARG A 288 9.50 -11.00 -9.34
N HIS A 289 8.62 -10.99 -10.34
CA HIS A 289 8.89 -10.32 -11.61
C HIS A 289 9.06 -8.81 -11.42
N HIS A 290 8.12 -8.19 -10.73
CA HIS A 290 8.13 -6.74 -10.47
C HIS A 290 9.35 -6.30 -9.67
N LEU A 291 9.73 -7.06 -8.63
CA LEU A 291 10.88 -6.74 -7.80
C LEU A 291 12.20 -6.96 -8.54
N LYS A 292 12.28 -7.97 -9.42
CA LYS A 292 13.44 -8.14 -10.31
C LYS A 292 13.64 -6.94 -11.23
N SER A 293 12.58 -6.42 -11.81
CA SER A 293 12.63 -5.19 -12.62
C SER A 293 13.14 -3.97 -11.83
N LEU A 294 12.95 -3.95 -10.52
CA LEU A 294 13.52 -2.95 -9.61
C LEU A 294 14.95 -3.26 -9.15
N GLY A 295 15.59 -4.30 -9.69
CA GLY A 295 16.97 -4.67 -9.40
C GLY A 295 17.16 -5.60 -8.20
N LEU A 296 16.08 -6.21 -7.68
CA LEU A 296 16.15 -7.24 -6.64
C LEU A 296 16.21 -8.62 -7.30
N GLU A 297 17.36 -9.00 -7.80
CA GLU A 297 17.53 -10.26 -8.54
C GLU A 297 18.02 -11.40 -7.67
N ASP A 298 19.05 -11.15 -6.87
CA ASP A 298 19.84 -12.20 -6.21
C ASP A 298 19.06 -12.93 -5.13
N ILE A 299 18.16 -12.27 -4.42
CA ILE A 299 17.29 -12.91 -3.41
C ILE A 299 16.42 -14.02 -3.98
N PHE A 300 16.13 -13.97 -5.29
CA PHE A 300 15.31 -14.95 -6.01
C PHE A 300 16.12 -15.98 -6.79
N ASP A 301 17.44 -15.91 -6.75
CA ASP A 301 18.34 -16.78 -7.51
C ASP A 301 19.05 -17.77 -6.56
N GLU A 302 18.80 -19.06 -6.75
CA GLU A 302 19.37 -20.13 -5.93
C GLU A 302 20.91 -20.08 -5.86
N SER A 303 21.57 -19.70 -6.96
CA SER A 303 23.03 -19.68 -7.05
C SER A 303 23.67 -18.44 -6.45
N ARG A 304 22.93 -17.31 -6.41
CA ARG A 304 23.44 -16.00 -5.98
C ARG A 304 22.90 -15.53 -4.62
N ALA A 305 21.80 -16.13 -4.15
CA ALA A 305 21.21 -15.72 -2.89
C ALA A 305 22.14 -15.95 -1.70
N ASP A 306 22.33 -14.89 -0.91
CA ASP A 306 22.98 -14.98 0.41
C ASP A 306 22.00 -14.44 1.47
N LEU A 307 21.22 -15.36 1.99
CA LEU A 307 20.26 -15.15 3.08
C LEU A 307 20.71 -15.90 4.35
N SER A 308 22.02 -16.10 4.49
CA SER A 308 22.63 -16.86 5.58
C SER A 308 22.36 -16.29 6.98
N GLY A 309 21.95 -15.05 7.09
CA GLY A 309 21.52 -14.45 8.35
C GLY A 309 20.09 -14.83 8.77
N ILE A 310 19.30 -15.49 7.91
CA ILE A 310 17.96 -15.98 8.22
C ILE A 310 18.02 -17.37 8.85
N ALA A 311 18.65 -18.31 8.16
CA ALA A 311 18.70 -19.72 8.56
C ALA A 311 19.98 -20.41 8.09
N SER A 312 20.28 -21.54 8.72
CA SER A 312 21.30 -22.52 8.29
C SER A 312 20.61 -23.74 7.64
N GLY A 313 21.39 -24.64 7.04
CA GLY A 313 20.89 -25.90 6.48
C GLY A 313 20.89 -25.99 4.97
N GLY A 314 21.50 -25.01 4.28
CA GLY A 314 21.63 -25.01 2.82
C GLY A 314 21.53 -23.62 2.22
N ARG A 315 21.36 -23.57 0.88
CA ARG A 315 21.14 -22.31 0.16
C ARG A 315 19.68 -21.89 0.26
N LEU A 316 19.42 -20.86 1.03
CA LEU A 316 18.10 -20.27 1.19
C LEU A 316 17.92 -19.16 0.16
N TYR A 317 16.84 -19.19 -0.59
CA TYR A 317 16.43 -18.13 -1.52
C TYR A 317 14.91 -17.94 -1.51
N VAL A 318 14.43 -16.80 -1.97
CA VAL A 318 12.99 -16.52 -2.05
C VAL A 318 12.40 -17.19 -3.28
N SER A 319 11.66 -18.27 -3.09
CA SER A 319 10.96 -18.94 -4.19
C SER A 319 9.75 -18.13 -4.67
N LYS A 320 9.02 -17.52 -3.73
CA LYS A 320 7.87 -16.64 -4.01
C LYS A 320 7.73 -15.54 -2.98
N LEU A 321 7.23 -14.39 -3.45
CA LEU A 321 6.73 -13.32 -2.60
C LEU A 321 5.32 -12.94 -3.07
N MET A 322 4.33 -13.26 -2.25
CA MET A 322 2.92 -13.00 -2.55
C MET A 322 2.46 -11.75 -1.80
N HIS A 323 1.78 -10.86 -2.49
CA HIS A 323 1.14 -9.68 -1.90
C HIS A 323 -0.34 -9.66 -2.24
N LYS A 324 -1.19 -9.73 -1.23
CA LYS A 324 -2.63 -9.57 -1.40
C LYS A 324 -3.13 -8.35 -0.66
N SER A 325 -3.89 -7.53 -1.37
CA SER A 325 -4.46 -6.29 -0.84
C SER A 325 -5.93 -6.16 -1.18
N PHE A 326 -6.66 -5.55 -0.27
CA PHE A 326 -8.09 -5.31 -0.41
C PHE A 326 -8.45 -3.91 0.08
N ILE A 327 -9.24 -3.20 -0.71
CA ILE A 327 -9.87 -1.94 -0.34
C ILE A 327 -11.31 -1.91 -0.84
N GLU A 328 -12.19 -1.34 -0.04
CA GLU A 328 -13.56 -1.02 -0.41
C GLU A 328 -13.85 0.44 -0.01
N VAL A 329 -14.33 1.21 -0.95
CA VAL A 329 -14.69 2.63 -0.76
C VAL A 329 -16.19 2.78 -0.96
N THR A 330 -16.87 3.18 0.11
CA THR A 330 -18.32 3.38 0.18
C THR A 330 -18.63 4.73 0.83
N GLU A 331 -19.91 5.08 0.94
CA GLU A 331 -20.38 6.35 1.53
C GLU A 331 -19.92 6.53 2.98
N GLU A 332 -19.88 5.47 3.74
CA GLU A 332 -19.57 5.51 5.17
C GLU A 332 -18.07 5.58 5.43
N GLY A 333 -17.27 5.41 4.36
CA GLY A 333 -15.94 4.90 4.55
C GLY A 333 -16.05 3.43 4.92
N THR A 334 -16.75 3.04 6.03
CA THR A 334 -17.11 1.64 6.32
C THR A 334 -17.95 1.38 7.57
N GLU A 335 -18.87 2.20 8.00
CA GLU A 335 -20.02 1.87 8.87
C GLU A 335 -20.77 3.11 9.36
N ALA A 336 -22.09 2.99 9.40
CA ALA A 336 -22.98 4.07 9.75
C ALA A 336 -22.97 4.38 11.24
N THR A 337 -22.78 5.66 11.58
CA THR A 337 -23.54 6.30 12.64
C THR A 337 -24.11 7.58 12.06
N ALA A 338 -25.43 7.61 11.91
CA ALA A 338 -26.16 8.80 11.52
C ALA A 338 -25.94 9.90 12.57
N ALA A 339 -25.07 10.84 12.25
CA ALA A 339 -25.04 12.12 12.92
C ALA A 339 -25.66 13.14 11.97
N THR A 340 -26.94 13.36 12.13
CA THR A 340 -27.69 14.44 11.47
C THR A 340 -27.28 15.73 12.13
N GLU A 341 -26.31 16.43 11.62
CA GLU A 341 -26.15 17.86 11.90
C GLU A 341 -26.86 18.65 10.80
N ASN A 342 -28.16 18.84 10.96
CA ASN A 342 -28.92 19.84 10.25
C ASN A 342 -28.60 21.22 10.81
N ASN A 343 -27.60 21.88 10.27
CA ASN A 343 -27.49 23.34 10.40
C ASN A 343 -27.79 23.99 9.05
N ILE A 344 -29.09 24.13 8.77
CA ILE A 344 -29.57 25.01 7.70
C ILE A 344 -29.39 26.44 8.19
N VAL A 345 -28.31 27.06 7.80
CA VAL A 345 -28.20 28.52 7.76
C VAL A 345 -28.18 28.87 6.28
N GLU A 346 -29.30 29.42 5.79
CA GLU A 346 -29.36 30.10 4.50
C GLU A 346 -28.40 31.29 4.51
N LYS A 347 -27.15 31.01 4.21
CA LYS A 347 -26.22 32.00 3.63
C LYS A 347 -25.97 31.57 2.21
N GLN A 348 -26.00 32.57 1.28
CA GLN A 348 -25.49 32.35 -0.07
C GLN A 348 -24.18 31.56 0.04
N LEU A 349 -24.23 30.29 -0.35
CA LEU A 349 -23.04 29.43 -0.35
C LEU A 349 -22.09 30.05 -1.39
N PRO A 350 -20.80 30.22 -1.08
CA PRO A 350 -19.81 30.62 -2.08
C PRO A 350 -19.81 29.59 -3.20
N GLU A 351 -19.53 30.02 -4.44
CA GLU A 351 -19.39 29.10 -5.57
C GLU A 351 -18.51 27.93 -5.21
N SER A 352 -19.04 26.71 -5.33
CA SER A 352 -18.31 25.48 -5.03
C SER A 352 -17.47 25.08 -6.24
N THR A 353 -16.25 24.59 -5.96
CA THR A 353 -15.42 23.98 -6.99
C THR A 353 -15.86 22.53 -7.19
N VAL A 354 -16.08 22.13 -8.44
CA VAL A 354 -16.48 20.75 -8.76
C VAL A 354 -15.23 19.83 -8.82
N PHE A 355 -15.27 18.74 -8.09
CA PHE A 355 -14.33 17.62 -8.18
C PHE A 355 -15.11 16.36 -8.58
N ARG A 356 -14.99 15.96 -9.85
CA ARG A 356 -15.77 14.85 -10.41
C ARG A 356 -14.86 13.73 -10.91
N ALA A 357 -14.70 12.67 -10.10
CA ALA A 357 -13.90 11.50 -10.43
C ALA A 357 -14.70 10.49 -11.28
N ASP A 358 -15.11 10.91 -12.47
CA ASP A 358 -15.85 10.10 -13.46
C ASP A 358 -14.98 9.51 -14.58
N HIS A 359 -13.68 9.52 -14.40
CA HIS A 359 -12.66 8.98 -15.30
C HIS A 359 -11.45 8.50 -14.49
N PRO A 360 -10.49 7.76 -15.08
CA PRO A 360 -9.38 7.19 -14.34
C PRO A 360 -8.59 8.17 -13.49
N PHE A 361 -8.29 7.78 -12.27
CA PHE A 361 -7.57 8.59 -11.29
C PHE A 361 -6.59 7.75 -10.46
N LEU A 362 -5.60 8.43 -9.88
CA LEU A 362 -4.71 7.86 -8.88
C LEU A 362 -5.14 8.25 -7.48
N PHE A 363 -4.81 7.40 -6.51
CA PHE A 363 -4.94 7.75 -5.11
C PHE A 363 -3.80 7.20 -4.27
N VAL A 364 -3.50 7.90 -3.19
CA VAL A 364 -2.62 7.42 -2.12
C VAL A 364 -3.33 7.54 -0.78
N ILE A 365 -3.19 6.53 0.07
CA ILE A 365 -3.65 6.59 1.47
C ILE A 365 -2.43 6.77 2.34
N ARG A 366 -2.43 7.81 3.17
CA ARG A 366 -1.27 8.24 3.93
C ARG A 366 -1.61 8.50 5.39
N LYS A 367 -0.69 8.13 6.29
CA LYS A 367 -0.72 8.47 7.72
C LYS A 367 0.65 9.04 8.12
N ASN A 368 0.67 10.20 8.76
CA ASN A 368 1.91 10.86 9.24
C ASN A 368 3.02 10.95 8.16
N GLY A 369 2.64 11.23 6.91
CA GLY A 369 3.58 11.32 5.79
C GLY A 369 3.97 9.99 5.14
N ILE A 370 3.68 8.85 5.76
CA ILE A 370 3.95 7.50 5.24
C ILE A 370 2.83 7.06 4.31
N ILE A 371 3.15 6.58 3.13
CA ILE A 371 2.20 5.98 2.20
C ILE A 371 1.90 4.56 2.69
N LEU A 372 0.64 4.33 3.04
CA LEU A 372 0.12 3.00 3.40
C LEU A 372 -0.26 2.22 2.15
N PHE A 373 -0.96 2.88 1.24
CA PHE A 373 -1.48 2.28 0.00
C PHE A 373 -1.36 3.24 -1.17
N MET A 374 -1.24 2.65 -2.34
CA MET A 374 -1.34 3.33 -3.63
C MET A 374 -2.27 2.57 -4.56
N GLY A 375 -2.99 3.31 -5.40
CA GLY A 375 -3.86 2.71 -6.39
C GLY A 375 -4.15 3.59 -7.59
N LYS A 376 -4.55 2.91 -8.67
CA LYS A 376 -5.16 3.46 -9.86
C LYS A 376 -6.53 2.85 -10.04
N VAL A 377 -7.54 3.69 -10.16
CA VAL A 377 -8.90 3.28 -10.51
C VAL A 377 -9.11 3.58 -11.99
N SER A 378 -9.10 2.54 -12.79
CA SER A 378 -9.40 2.61 -14.23
C SER A 378 -10.82 2.12 -14.54
N CYS A 379 -11.36 1.25 -13.65
CA CYS A 379 -12.72 0.74 -13.71
C CYS A 379 -13.18 0.48 -12.26
N PRO A 380 -14.07 1.29 -11.72
CA PRO A 380 -14.61 1.14 -10.37
C PRO A 380 -15.40 -0.15 -10.16
#